data_d82e67df2a4cf39ea13ff686a8ef47f8
#
_entry.id   d82e67df2a4cf39ea13ff686a8ef47f8
#
_cell.length_a   1.000
_cell.length_b   1.000
_cell.length_c   1.000
_cell.angle_alpha   90.00
_cell.angle_beta   90.00
_cell.angle_gamma   90.00
#
_symmetry.space_group_name_H-M   'P 1'
#
loop_
_entity.id
_entity.type
_entity.pdbx_description
1 polymer ?
#
loop_
_entity_poly.entity_id
_entity_poly.type
_entity_poly.pdbx_seq_one_letter_code
_entity_poly.pdbx_strand_id
1 'polypeptide(L)'
;MLKRSRIKELLQTTEFNREVTVMGWVRTFRNNQFIAINDGSSINNIQAVVDFNQTDDATLRRLTTGASVSVTGNLIESVGKGQLVEIKVKNLEIIGDSDAEKFPLQPKKHSLEFLREIAHLRFRTNTFNAVFKVRHALAFAVHRFFNDKGFVNLHTPIITASDAEGAGEMFRVSTLDPDHVPRNEDGTVNYKEDFFGKATNLTVSGQLEGELAALAFGDVYTFGPTFRAENSNTTRHLAEFWMIEPEMAFYDLDDNMDLAEELLKYVIKYAIENCPDEIEFLKNRLLEEEKAKPQAERSEYDLLTKLHFCLDNDFERLTYTEAIQILKNSKPNQKKQFKYLIDEWGADLQSEHERYLVEKHFKKPVILTNYPTDIKAFYMRQNEPDEQGRKTVRAMDILFPGIGEIVGGSQREERLEKLEQRMNEMDIPTHEMSWYLDTRRFGTAPHAGFGLGFERLVLFVTGMTNIRDVIPFPRTPKNAEF
;
A
#
# COMPACT_ATOMS: atom_id res chain seq x y z
N MET A 1 17.05 17.50 29.27
CA MET A 1 16.74 16.58 28.18
C MET A 1 17.82 15.50 28.14
N LEU A 2 17.50 14.26 28.42
CA LEU A 2 18.47 13.16 28.30
C LEU A 2 18.84 13.03 26.81
N LYS A 3 20.10 13.32 26.47
CA LYS A 3 20.60 13.14 25.10
C LYS A 3 20.83 11.66 24.87
N ARG A 4 19.92 11.00 24.13
CA ARG A 4 20.14 9.63 23.65
C ARG A 4 20.77 9.64 22.26
N SER A 5 21.68 8.73 22.00
CA SER A 5 22.16 8.41 20.65
C SER A 5 21.23 7.38 20.01
N ARG A 6 20.96 7.52 18.69
CA ARG A 6 20.20 6.50 17.95
C ARG A 6 21.07 5.31 17.63
N ILE A 7 20.54 4.11 17.82
CA ILE A 7 21.27 2.86 17.53
C ILE A 7 21.71 2.83 16.05
N LYS A 8 20.86 3.25 15.11
CA LYS A 8 21.22 3.33 13.68
C LYS A 8 22.52 4.14 13.44
N GLU A 9 22.67 5.28 14.10
CA GLU A 9 23.84 6.14 13.97
C GLU A 9 25.09 5.49 14.57
N LEU A 10 24.92 4.81 15.72
CA LEU A 10 26.04 4.12 16.39
C LEU A 10 26.53 2.91 15.59
N LEU A 11 25.63 2.16 14.95
CA LEU A 11 25.99 1.01 14.10
C LEU A 11 26.78 1.40 12.85
N GLN A 12 26.74 2.67 12.44
CA GLN A 12 27.41 3.18 11.25
C GLN A 12 28.63 4.05 11.58
N THR A 13 28.90 4.29 12.89
CA THR A 13 29.99 5.18 13.29
C THR A 13 31.36 4.50 13.21
N THR A 14 32.37 5.30 12.90
CA THR A 14 33.80 4.94 12.99
C THR A 14 34.48 5.57 14.21
N GLU A 15 33.71 6.34 15.02
CA GLU A 15 34.24 7.01 16.23
C GLU A 15 34.00 6.13 17.46
N PHE A 16 35.07 5.53 17.95
CA PHE A 16 35.08 4.68 19.14
C PHE A 16 35.61 5.41 20.38
N ASN A 17 35.60 4.73 21.51
CA ASN A 17 36.13 5.18 22.80
C ASN A 17 35.47 6.46 23.34
N ARG A 18 34.19 6.67 23.05
CA ARG A 18 33.41 7.78 23.58
C ARG A 18 32.20 7.24 24.37
N GLU A 19 31.78 8.06 25.35
CA GLU A 19 30.60 7.75 26.13
C GLU A 19 29.32 8.02 25.33
N VAL A 20 28.42 7.07 25.33
CA VAL A 20 27.10 7.14 24.66
C VAL A 20 26.01 6.69 25.62
N THR A 21 24.81 7.22 25.44
CA THR A 21 23.60 6.74 26.10
C THR A 21 22.60 6.26 25.06
N VAL A 22 22.14 5.02 25.17
CA VAL A 22 21.05 4.46 24.36
C VAL A 22 19.85 4.15 25.24
N MET A 23 18.65 4.34 24.70
CA MET A 23 17.39 3.96 25.33
C MET A 23 16.62 3.10 24.36
N GLY A 24 16.12 1.96 24.82
CA GLY A 24 15.40 1.04 23.93
C GLY A 24 14.84 -0.16 24.69
N TRP A 25 14.45 -1.14 23.92
CA TRP A 25 13.85 -2.37 24.45
C TRP A 25 14.81 -3.54 24.33
N VAL A 26 14.88 -4.33 25.40
CA VAL A 26 15.65 -5.57 25.45
C VAL A 26 15.05 -6.58 24.48
N ARG A 27 15.84 -7.05 23.55
CA ARG A 27 15.50 -8.13 22.62
C ARG A 27 15.88 -9.50 23.17
N THR A 28 17.10 -9.57 23.68
CA THR A 28 17.61 -10.76 24.37
C THR A 28 18.61 -10.34 25.45
N PHE A 29 18.66 -11.13 26.53
CA PHE A 29 19.72 -11.04 27.54
C PHE A 29 20.35 -12.43 27.68
N ARG A 30 21.64 -12.54 27.45
CA ARG A 30 22.37 -13.82 27.39
C ARG A 30 23.57 -13.84 28.32
N ASN A 31 23.78 -15.00 28.96
CA ASN A 31 24.94 -15.28 29.82
C ASN A 31 25.14 -14.23 30.93
N ASN A 32 24.05 -13.61 31.40
CA ASN A 32 24.08 -12.52 32.40
C ASN A 32 25.03 -11.36 32.02
N GLN A 33 25.38 -11.21 30.76
CA GLN A 33 26.38 -10.25 30.31
C GLN A 33 25.98 -9.49 29.05
N PHE A 34 25.31 -10.12 28.10
CA PHE A 34 25.07 -9.55 26.76
C PHE A 34 23.60 -9.15 26.58
N ILE A 35 23.33 -7.85 26.53
CA ILE A 35 22.02 -7.29 26.26
C ILE A 35 21.95 -6.86 24.79
N ALA A 36 21.04 -7.42 24.01
CA ALA A 36 20.69 -6.90 22.70
C ALA A 36 19.58 -5.86 22.85
N ILE A 37 19.85 -4.61 22.48
CA ILE A 37 18.93 -3.48 22.62
C ILE A 37 18.52 -2.97 21.24
N ASN A 38 17.22 -2.67 21.09
CA ASN A 38 16.67 -2.04 19.90
C ASN A 38 15.84 -0.81 20.28
N ASP A 39 16.11 0.33 19.64
CA ASP A 39 15.41 1.59 19.86
C ASP A 39 14.39 1.94 18.76
N GLY A 40 14.18 1.02 17.82
CA GLY A 40 13.31 1.20 16.67
C GLY A 40 13.96 1.95 15.49
N SER A 41 15.14 2.55 15.65
CA SER A 41 15.81 3.31 14.57
C SER A 41 16.42 2.41 13.49
N SER A 42 16.72 1.15 13.80
CA SER A 42 17.26 0.12 12.91
C SER A 42 16.55 -1.21 13.14
N ILE A 43 16.55 -2.11 12.16
CA ILE A 43 16.17 -3.52 12.37
C ILE A 43 17.26 -4.28 13.16
N ASN A 44 18.49 -3.78 13.10
CA ASN A 44 19.63 -4.34 13.81
C ASN A 44 19.66 -3.85 15.26
N ASN A 45 20.16 -4.69 16.16
CA ASN A 45 20.31 -4.35 17.57
C ASN A 45 21.73 -3.88 17.84
N ILE A 46 21.92 -3.08 18.91
CA ILE A 46 23.24 -2.87 19.49
C ILE A 46 23.43 -3.81 20.68
N GLN A 47 24.62 -4.35 20.84
CA GLN A 47 24.99 -5.14 22.01
C GLN A 47 25.53 -4.22 23.12
N ALA A 48 24.98 -4.36 24.32
CA ALA A 48 25.54 -3.78 25.53
C ALA A 48 26.13 -4.90 26.40
N VAL A 49 27.35 -4.71 26.87
CA VAL A 49 28.11 -5.68 27.67
C VAL A 49 28.14 -5.20 29.10
N VAL A 50 27.47 -5.95 29.97
CA VAL A 50 27.33 -5.67 31.40
C VAL A 50 28.44 -6.41 32.16
N ASP A 51 29.04 -5.76 33.15
CA ASP A 51 29.85 -6.45 34.14
C ASP A 51 28.93 -6.97 35.26
N PHE A 52 28.65 -8.28 35.23
CA PHE A 52 27.77 -8.93 36.20
C PHE A 52 28.29 -8.92 37.64
N ASN A 53 29.61 -8.69 37.83
CA ASN A 53 30.18 -8.54 39.16
C ASN A 53 29.95 -7.14 39.77
N GLN A 54 29.60 -6.18 38.95
CA GLN A 54 29.35 -4.77 39.35
C GLN A 54 27.85 -4.39 39.25
N THR A 55 27.03 -5.25 38.74
CA THR A 55 25.59 -5.02 38.62
C THR A 55 24.84 -5.92 39.61
N ASP A 56 23.93 -5.33 40.36
CA ASP A 56 23.15 -6.08 41.36
C ASP A 56 22.21 -7.11 40.72
N ASP A 57 22.02 -8.22 41.39
CA ASP A 57 21.18 -9.35 40.96
C ASP A 57 19.71 -8.95 40.70
N ALA A 58 19.19 -7.97 41.43
CA ALA A 58 17.82 -7.52 41.27
C ALA A 58 17.63 -6.81 39.93
N THR A 59 18.58 -5.99 39.54
CA THR A 59 18.59 -5.36 38.20
C THR A 59 18.75 -6.39 37.08
N LEU A 60 19.68 -7.36 37.22
CA LEU A 60 19.89 -8.41 36.22
C LEU A 60 18.63 -9.25 35.96
N ARG A 61 17.86 -9.58 37.01
CA ARG A 61 16.60 -10.34 36.89
C ARG A 61 15.49 -9.57 36.14
N ARG A 62 15.54 -8.26 36.11
CA ARG A 62 14.59 -7.38 35.40
C ARG A 62 14.91 -7.18 33.93
N LEU A 63 16.10 -7.62 33.45
CA LEU A 63 16.50 -7.58 32.04
C LEU A 63 15.79 -8.67 31.21
N THR A 64 14.50 -8.64 31.20
CA THR A 64 13.67 -9.58 30.46
C THR A 64 13.36 -9.06 29.05
N THR A 65 13.01 -9.96 28.12
CA THR A 65 12.59 -9.58 26.77
C THR A 65 11.41 -8.61 26.83
N GLY A 66 11.54 -7.48 26.14
CA GLY A 66 10.51 -6.43 26.11
C GLY A 66 10.67 -5.35 27.19
N ALA A 67 11.53 -5.53 28.21
CA ALA A 67 11.82 -4.48 29.16
C ALA A 67 12.44 -3.26 28.46
N SER A 68 12.11 -2.05 28.91
CA SER A 68 12.73 -0.82 28.41
C SER A 68 13.86 -0.41 29.33
N VAL A 69 14.99 -0.03 28.74
CA VAL A 69 16.23 0.28 29.44
C VAL A 69 16.88 1.56 28.96
N SER A 70 17.62 2.22 29.86
CA SER A 70 18.60 3.24 29.54
C SER A 70 19.99 2.71 29.87
N VAL A 71 20.89 2.71 28.90
CA VAL A 71 22.25 2.22 29.02
C VAL A 71 23.23 3.32 28.68
N THR A 72 24.09 3.68 29.60
CA THR A 72 25.23 4.60 29.40
C THR A 72 26.51 3.82 29.50
N GLY A 73 27.43 4.02 28.58
CA GLY A 73 28.70 3.35 28.56
C GLY A 73 29.64 3.79 27.43
N ASN A 74 30.79 3.18 27.37
CA ASN A 74 31.76 3.45 26.32
C ASN A 74 31.42 2.64 25.07
N LEU A 75 31.27 3.34 23.95
CA LEU A 75 31.17 2.72 22.62
C LEU A 75 32.55 2.23 22.21
N ILE A 76 32.67 0.95 21.96
CA ILE A 76 33.93 0.31 21.56
C ILE A 76 33.76 -0.50 20.29
N GLU A 77 34.86 -0.77 19.59
CA GLU A 77 34.84 -1.76 18.52
C GLU A 77 34.53 -3.15 19.08
N SER A 78 33.61 -3.87 18.44
CA SER A 78 33.22 -5.19 18.94
C SER A 78 34.28 -6.23 18.61
N VAL A 79 34.59 -7.07 19.62
CA VAL A 79 35.48 -8.24 19.46
C VAL A 79 34.71 -9.43 18.86
N GLY A 80 33.38 -9.36 18.84
CA GLY A 80 32.50 -10.42 18.38
C GLY A 80 32.29 -10.44 16.87
N LYS A 81 32.10 -11.63 16.30
CA LYS A 81 31.73 -11.75 14.89
C LYS A 81 30.29 -11.30 14.67
N GLY A 82 30.05 -10.48 13.64
CA GLY A 82 28.70 -10.11 13.18
C GLY A 82 28.19 -8.75 13.67
N GLN A 83 28.98 -7.98 14.40
CA GLN A 83 28.69 -6.58 14.78
C GLN A 83 29.98 -5.74 14.77
N LEU A 84 29.87 -4.47 14.39
CA LEU A 84 31.03 -3.56 14.33
C LEU A 84 31.30 -2.90 15.68
N VAL A 85 30.27 -2.65 16.47
CA VAL A 85 30.32 -1.88 17.71
C VAL A 85 29.58 -2.55 18.83
N GLU A 86 30.02 -2.28 20.07
CA GLU A 86 29.29 -2.65 21.29
C GLU A 86 29.48 -1.56 22.38
N ILE A 87 28.59 -1.57 23.36
CA ILE A 87 28.64 -0.63 24.48
C ILE A 87 29.15 -1.36 25.72
N LYS A 88 30.32 -0.99 26.22
CA LYS A 88 30.79 -1.41 27.56
C LYS A 88 30.03 -0.60 28.60
N VAL A 89 29.09 -1.23 29.29
CA VAL A 89 28.15 -0.57 30.20
C VAL A 89 28.86 0.02 31.41
N LYS A 90 28.52 1.26 31.74
CA LYS A 90 28.90 1.93 32.99
C LYS A 90 27.71 2.12 33.91
N ASN A 91 26.54 2.46 33.33
CA ASN A 91 25.28 2.62 34.05
C ASN A 91 24.15 1.99 33.29
N LEU A 92 23.27 1.30 34.01
CA LEU A 92 22.09 0.61 33.47
C LEU A 92 20.91 0.94 34.39
N GLU A 93 19.85 1.42 33.76
CA GLU A 93 18.58 1.75 34.41
C GLU A 93 17.43 1.00 33.70
N ILE A 94 16.58 0.35 34.48
CA ILE A 94 15.33 -0.23 33.99
C ILE A 94 14.27 0.87 34.03
N ILE A 95 13.83 1.32 32.83
CA ILE A 95 12.77 2.32 32.70
C ILE A 95 11.39 1.70 32.88
N GLY A 96 11.20 0.50 32.33
CA GLY A 96 9.95 -0.23 32.43
C GLY A 96 10.15 -1.72 32.38
N ASP A 97 9.53 -2.42 33.32
CA ASP A 97 9.58 -3.88 33.41
C ASP A 97 8.74 -4.55 32.33
N SER A 98 9.09 -5.78 32.00
CA SER A 98 8.30 -6.68 31.16
C SER A 98 8.20 -8.03 31.84
N ASP A 99 6.98 -8.50 32.10
CA ASP A 99 6.75 -9.83 32.67
C ASP A 99 7.12 -10.89 31.60
N ALA A 100 8.19 -11.62 31.87
CA ALA A 100 8.74 -12.60 30.94
C ALA A 100 7.78 -13.75 30.60
N GLU A 101 6.85 -14.08 31.50
CA GLU A 101 5.89 -15.16 31.28
C GLU A 101 4.67 -14.70 30.49
N LYS A 102 4.27 -13.43 30.63
CA LYS A 102 3.08 -12.86 29.99
C LYS A 102 3.38 -12.15 28.68
N PHE A 103 4.63 -11.74 28.43
CA PHE A 103 4.99 -11.04 27.22
C PHE A 103 4.81 -11.95 25.99
N PRO A 104 3.88 -11.63 25.05
CA PRO A 104 3.50 -12.58 23.99
C PRO A 104 4.57 -12.76 22.93
N LEU A 105 5.46 -11.76 22.74
CA LEU A 105 6.53 -11.81 21.73
C LEU A 105 7.79 -12.47 22.30
N GLN A 106 7.68 -13.76 22.60
CA GLN A 106 8.80 -14.56 23.04
C GLN A 106 9.91 -14.65 21.98
N PRO A 107 11.20 -14.94 22.36
CA PRO A 107 12.31 -15.09 21.40
C PRO A 107 12.19 -16.37 20.55
N LYS A 108 11.13 -16.46 19.76
CA LYS A 108 10.84 -17.53 18.81
C LYS A 108 10.19 -16.96 17.55
N LYS A 109 10.10 -17.76 16.49
CA LYS A 109 9.36 -17.37 15.26
C LYS A 109 7.86 -17.37 15.57
N HIS A 110 7.17 -16.28 15.23
CA HIS A 110 5.72 -16.12 15.32
C HIS A 110 5.10 -16.16 13.93
N SER A 111 3.91 -16.74 13.80
CA SER A 111 3.14 -16.68 12.55
C SER A 111 2.55 -15.28 12.35
N LEU A 112 2.31 -14.91 11.10
CA LEU A 112 1.68 -13.62 10.79
C LEU A 112 0.23 -13.56 11.29
N GLU A 113 -0.47 -14.70 11.32
CA GLU A 113 -1.82 -14.83 11.89
C GLU A 113 -1.83 -14.41 13.36
N PHE A 114 -0.97 -15.02 14.17
CA PHE A 114 -0.82 -14.65 15.57
C PHE A 114 -0.47 -13.16 15.75
N LEU A 115 0.44 -12.63 14.92
CA LEU A 115 0.83 -11.22 14.99
C LEU A 115 -0.30 -10.25 14.61
N ARG A 116 -1.31 -10.70 13.84
CA ARG A 116 -2.52 -9.91 13.56
C ARG A 116 -3.44 -9.86 14.79
N GLU A 117 -3.53 -10.94 15.57
CA GLU A 117 -4.33 -10.99 16.81
C GLU A 117 -3.78 -10.03 17.87
N ILE A 118 -2.47 -9.79 17.87
CA ILE A 118 -1.78 -8.85 18.77
C ILE A 118 -1.22 -7.64 17.98
N ALA A 119 -1.99 -7.08 17.07
CA ALA A 119 -1.54 -6.03 16.15
C ALA A 119 -0.88 -4.83 16.86
N HIS A 120 -1.36 -4.47 18.07
CA HIS A 120 -0.79 -3.40 18.89
C HIS A 120 0.66 -3.67 19.37
N LEU A 121 1.12 -4.93 19.38
CA LEU A 121 2.49 -5.30 19.77
C LEU A 121 3.36 -5.71 18.57
N ARG A 122 2.77 -6.06 17.42
CA ARG A 122 3.51 -6.59 16.27
C ARG A 122 4.60 -5.66 15.74
N PHE A 123 4.49 -4.35 15.97
CA PHE A 123 5.51 -3.36 15.62
C PHE A 123 6.87 -3.61 16.28
N ARG A 124 6.89 -4.33 17.41
CA ARG A 124 8.11 -4.71 18.11
C ARG A 124 8.86 -5.87 17.45
N THR A 125 8.31 -6.49 16.40
CA THR A 125 8.99 -7.54 15.62
C THR A 125 9.84 -6.93 14.50
N ASN A 126 10.91 -7.62 14.10
CA ASN A 126 11.74 -7.16 12.98
C ASN A 126 10.97 -7.10 11.66
N THR A 127 10.07 -8.07 11.42
CA THR A 127 9.23 -8.10 10.20
C THR A 127 8.41 -6.82 10.08
N PHE A 128 7.66 -6.45 11.12
CA PHE A 128 6.81 -5.26 11.05
C PHE A 128 7.59 -3.96 11.19
N ASN A 129 8.73 -3.97 11.88
CA ASN A 129 9.64 -2.84 11.85
C ASN A 129 10.13 -2.55 10.41
N ALA A 130 10.54 -3.59 9.68
CA ALA A 130 10.96 -3.47 8.29
C ALA A 130 9.81 -3.01 7.38
N VAL A 131 8.66 -3.68 7.45
CA VAL A 131 7.48 -3.35 6.61
C VAL A 131 7.06 -1.89 6.79
N PHE A 132 6.94 -1.40 8.04
CA PHE A 132 6.47 -0.04 8.28
C PHE A 132 7.51 1.04 8.01
N LYS A 133 8.79 0.74 8.05
CA LYS A 133 9.83 1.65 7.55
C LYS A 133 9.81 1.77 6.04
N VAL A 134 9.67 0.66 5.33
CA VAL A 134 9.49 0.68 3.87
C VAL A 134 8.19 1.44 3.52
N ARG A 135 7.08 1.18 4.22
CA ARG A 135 5.83 1.93 4.04
C ARG A 135 6.03 3.44 4.23
N HIS A 136 6.75 3.86 5.28
CA HIS A 136 7.07 5.26 5.52
C HIS A 136 7.89 5.86 4.36
N ALA A 137 8.94 5.16 3.93
CA ALA A 137 9.80 5.61 2.83
C ALA A 137 9.00 5.77 1.52
N LEU A 138 8.12 4.82 1.21
CA LEU A 138 7.24 4.89 0.04
C LEU A 138 6.27 6.08 0.10
N ALA A 139 5.64 6.33 1.26
CA ALA A 139 4.74 7.47 1.43
C ALA A 139 5.47 8.80 1.22
N PHE A 140 6.67 8.93 1.79
CA PHE A 140 7.49 10.13 1.60
C PHE A 140 7.94 10.27 0.13
N ALA A 141 8.32 9.18 -0.52
CA ALA A 141 8.72 9.17 -1.93
C ALA A 141 7.59 9.65 -2.85
N VAL A 142 6.35 9.24 -2.60
CA VAL A 142 5.17 9.71 -3.34
C VAL A 142 5.02 11.22 -3.22
N HIS A 143 5.03 11.77 -2.00
CA HIS A 143 4.94 13.22 -1.80
C HIS A 143 6.09 13.97 -2.46
N ARG A 144 7.31 13.45 -2.37
CA ARG A 144 8.48 14.05 -3.00
C ARG A 144 8.38 14.05 -4.52
N PHE A 145 8.00 12.93 -5.13
CA PHE A 145 7.85 12.81 -6.57
C PHE A 145 6.89 13.86 -7.13
N PHE A 146 5.71 13.97 -6.56
CA PHE A 146 4.70 14.92 -7.02
C PHE A 146 5.10 16.37 -6.72
N ASN A 147 5.66 16.64 -5.53
CA ASN A 147 6.15 17.98 -5.19
C ASN A 147 7.24 18.44 -6.16
N ASP A 148 8.22 17.59 -6.47
CA ASP A 148 9.33 17.93 -7.36
C ASP A 148 8.88 18.17 -8.82
N LYS A 149 7.70 17.63 -9.20
CA LYS A 149 7.04 17.87 -10.48
C LYS A 149 6.07 19.06 -10.48
N GLY A 150 5.88 19.72 -9.33
CA GLY A 150 5.01 20.91 -9.21
C GLY A 150 3.53 20.60 -8.97
N PHE A 151 3.18 19.34 -8.67
CA PHE A 151 1.80 18.97 -8.33
C PHE A 151 1.36 19.56 -7.00
N VAL A 152 0.09 19.95 -6.92
CA VAL A 152 -0.54 20.41 -5.70
C VAL A 152 -1.18 19.21 -4.96
N ASN A 153 -0.81 19.00 -3.70
CA ASN A 153 -1.50 18.03 -2.86
C ASN A 153 -2.87 18.54 -2.46
N LEU A 154 -3.92 17.81 -2.79
CA LEU A 154 -5.30 18.17 -2.49
C LEU A 154 -5.88 17.24 -1.41
N HIS A 155 -6.54 17.84 -0.41
CA HIS A 155 -7.34 17.12 0.55
C HIS A 155 -8.80 17.08 0.08
N THR A 156 -9.27 15.93 -0.37
CA THR A 156 -10.66 15.70 -0.74
C THR A 156 -11.50 15.22 0.44
N PRO A 157 -12.83 15.44 0.45
CA PRO A 157 -13.69 15.05 1.55
C PRO A 157 -13.69 13.53 1.79
N ILE A 158 -13.56 13.13 3.05
CA ILE A 158 -13.72 11.72 3.47
C ILE A 158 -15.20 11.34 3.57
N ILE A 159 -16.05 12.31 3.96
CA ILE A 159 -17.50 12.14 4.01
C ILE A 159 -18.09 12.78 2.75
N THR A 160 -18.80 12.00 1.96
CA THR A 160 -19.37 12.45 0.68
C THR A 160 -20.82 11.98 0.52
N ALA A 161 -21.58 12.73 -0.27
CA ALA A 161 -22.91 12.32 -0.73
C ALA A 161 -22.86 11.73 -2.15
N SER A 162 -21.69 11.69 -2.79
CA SER A 162 -21.50 11.19 -4.15
C SER A 162 -20.88 9.80 -4.15
N ASP A 163 -21.29 8.95 -5.10
CA ASP A 163 -20.65 7.69 -5.40
C ASP A 163 -19.79 7.85 -6.67
N ALA A 164 -18.48 7.91 -6.50
CA ALA A 164 -17.54 8.11 -7.60
C ALA A 164 -17.48 6.92 -8.57
N GLU A 165 -17.74 5.72 -8.08
CA GLU A 165 -17.65 4.48 -8.88
C GLU A 165 -19.02 4.02 -9.41
N GLY A 166 -20.13 4.53 -8.83
CA GLY A 166 -21.49 4.25 -9.28
C GLY A 166 -22.00 2.84 -8.94
N ALA A 167 -21.24 2.05 -8.18
CA ALA A 167 -21.57 0.67 -7.80
C ALA A 167 -20.92 0.21 -6.50
N GLY A 168 -20.26 1.11 -5.76
CA GLY A 168 -19.51 0.76 -4.56
C GLY A 168 -20.42 0.49 -3.37
N GLU A 169 -20.19 -0.61 -2.64
CA GLU A 169 -20.76 -0.77 -1.30
C GLU A 169 -20.05 0.24 -0.37
N MET A 170 -20.77 1.32 -0.03
CA MET A 170 -20.26 2.41 0.80
C MET A 170 -20.68 2.26 2.25
N PHE A 171 -19.78 2.59 3.18
CA PHE A 171 -20.13 2.74 4.58
C PHE A 171 -20.99 3.98 4.78
N ARG A 172 -22.18 3.83 5.35
CA ARG A 172 -23.08 4.94 5.70
C ARG A 172 -22.51 5.74 6.87
N VAL A 173 -22.50 7.07 6.75
CA VAL A 173 -22.22 7.99 7.83
C VAL A 173 -23.53 8.67 8.24
N SER A 174 -23.95 8.49 9.48
CA SER A 174 -25.21 9.02 10.00
C SER A 174 -25.08 9.27 11.50
N THR A 175 -25.79 10.29 11.99
CA THR A 175 -25.97 10.57 13.42
C THR A 175 -27.35 10.17 13.93
N LEU A 176 -28.20 9.60 13.06
CA LEU A 176 -29.51 9.11 13.46
C LEU A 176 -29.38 7.93 14.43
N ASP A 177 -30.25 7.91 15.43
CA ASP A 177 -30.33 6.78 16.35
C ASP A 177 -30.84 5.53 15.60
N PRO A 178 -30.07 4.42 15.54
CA PRO A 178 -30.49 3.22 14.85
C PRO A 178 -31.77 2.57 15.41
N ASP A 179 -32.08 2.81 16.69
CA ASP A 179 -33.30 2.29 17.32
C ASP A 179 -34.54 3.17 17.04
N HIS A 180 -34.35 4.44 16.64
CA HIS A 180 -35.40 5.44 16.40
C HIS A 180 -35.16 6.22 15.11
N VAL A 181 -35.01 5.50 13.99
CA VAL A 181 -34.76 6.12 12.67
C VAL A 181 -36.01 6.86 12.17
N PRO A 182 -35.94 8.17 11.93
CA PRO A 182 -37.06 8.95 11.36
C PRO A 182 -37.32 8.48 9.93
N ARG A 183 -38.61 8.38 9.57
CA ARG A 183 -39.03 7.87 8.26
C ARG A 183 -39.99 8.83 7.56
N ASN A 184 -39.91 8.85 6.24
CA ASN A 184 -40.86 9.49 5.36
C ASN A 184 -42.19 8.70 5.29
N GLU A 185 -43.22 9.27 4.69
CA GLU A 185 -44.52 8.62 4.50
C GLU A 185 -44.42 7.32 3.69
N ASP A 186 -43.47 7.21 2.78
CA ASP A 186 -43.19 6.02 1.96
C ASP A 186 -42.34 4.93 2.68
N GLY A 187 -42.00 5.17 3.95
CA GLY A 187 -41.20 4.26 4.78
C GLY A 187 -39.70 4.37 4.59
N THR A 188 -39.19 5.19 3.67
CA THR A 188 -37.76 5.45 3.50
C THR A 188 -37.21 6.27 4.66
N VAL A 189 -35.88 6.23 4.87
CA VAL A 189 -35.23 7.01 5.92
C VAL A 189 -35.32 8.49 5.60
N ASN A 190 -35.78 9.31 6.57
CA ASN A 190 -35.83 10.75 6.44
C ASN A 190 -34.46 11.39 6.78
N TYR A 191 -33.56 11.40 5.83
CA TYR A 191 -32.21 11.99 6.01
C TYR A 191 -32.21 13.52 6.16
N LYS A 192 -33.36 14.22 5.99
CA LYS A 192 -33.44 15.65 6.28
C LYS A 192 -33.23 15.93 7.77
N GLU A 193 -33.50 14.96 8.64
CA GLU A 193 -33.27 15.05 10.08
C GLU A 193 -31.85 14.57 10.49
N ASP A 194 -31.04 14.05 9.55
CA ASP A 194 -29.66 13.70 9.81
C ASP A 194 -28.73 14.93 9.76
N PHE A 195 -27.51 14.79 10.30
CA PHE A 195 -26.55 15.89 10.47
C PHE A 195 -26.31 16.72 9.18
N PHE A 196 -26.16 16.07 8.05
CA PHE A 196 -25.90 16.72 6.75
C PHE A 196 -27.19 17.04 5.96
N GLY A 197 -28.36 16.69 6.48
CA GLY A 197 -29.64 16.89 5.80
C GLY A 197 -29.84 16.05 4.55
N LYS A 198 -28.95 15.07 4.29
CA LYS A 198 -28.98 14.11 3.19
C LYS A 198 -28.18 12.87 3.53
N ALA A 199 -28.38 11.81 2.76
CA ALA A 199 -27.61 10.59 2.90
C ALA A 199 -26.12 10.84 2.59
N THR A 200 -25.23 10.44 3.50
CA THR A 200 -23.77 10.56 3.34
C THR A 200 -23.06 9.26 3.64
N ASN A 201 -21.88 9.11 3.06
CA ASN A 201 -21.08 7.89 3.15
C ASN A 201 -19.60 8.24 3.36
N LEU A 202 -18.78 7.24 3.73
CA LEU A 202 -17.34 7.33 3.60
C LEU A 202 -16.97 7.18 2.12
N THR A 203 -16.03 7.98 1.66
CA THR A 203 -15.61 8.02 0.24
C THR A 203 -14.94 6.73 -0.22
N VAL A 204 -15.15 6.38 -1.48
CA VAL A 204 -14.44 5.29 -2.18
C VAL A 204 -13.28 5.80 -3.03
N SER A 205 -13.19 7.13 -3.31
CA SER A 205 -12.17 7.77 -4.12
C SER A 205 -12.24 9.29 -3.96
N GLY A 206 -11.11 9.96 -4.09
CA GLY A 206 -11.03 11.43 -4.18
C GLY A 206 -10.97 11.94 -5.62
N GLN A 207 -11.17 11.07 -6.62
CA GLN A 207 -10.96 11.37 -8.03
C GLN A 207 -11.85 12.53 -8.52
N LEU A 208 -13.15 12.46 -8.27
CA LEU A 208 -14.09 13.44 -8.86
C LEU A 208 -13.79 14.87 -8.40
N GLU A 209 -13.51 15.04 -7.11
CA GLU A 209 -13.09 16.34 -6.56
C GLU A 209 -11.68 16.73 -7.04
N GLY A 210 -10.79 15.73 -7.25
CA GLY A 210 -9.47 15.91 -7.83
C GLY A 210 -9.53 16.48 -9.25
N GLU A 211 -10.44 15.97 -10.10
CA GLU A 211 -10.66 16.47 -11.45
C GLU A 211 -11.08 17.96 -11.46
N LEU A 212 -11.95 18.40 -10.50
CA LEU A 212 -12.34 19.80 -10.38
C LEU A 212 -11.13 20.69 -10.14
N ALA A 213 -10.24 20.26 -9.26
CA ALA A 213 -9.04 21.01 -8.92
C ALA A 213 -8.00 20.99 -10.03
N ALA A 214 -7.84 19.87 -10.74
CA ALA A 214 -6.95 19.76 -11.88
C ALA A 214 -7.32 20.76 -13.00
N LEU A 215 -8.61 20.92 -13.27
CA LEU A 215 -9.10 21.89 -14.27
C LEU A 215 -8.94 23.37 -13.83
N ALA A 216 -8.30 23.61 -12.67
CA ALA A 216 -7.97 24.95 -12.18
C ALA A 216 -6.47 25.11 -11.89
N PHE A 217 -5.83 24.11 -11.28
CA PHE A 217 -4.42 24.13 -10.88
C PHE A 217 -3.46 23.44 -11.88
N GLY A 218 -4.00 22.72 -12.88
CA GLY A 218 -3.23 21.92 -13.82
C GLY A 218 -2.97 20.52 -13.31
N ASP A 219 -2.03 20.38 -12.38
CA ASP A 219 -1.60 19.08 -11.87
C ASP A 219 -1.83 18.99 -10.36
N VAL A 220 -2.66 18.03 -9.93
CA VAL A 220 -2.98 17.79 -8.53
C VAL A 220 -2.83 16.31 -8.20
N TYR A 221 -2.72 15.99 -6.92
CA TYR A 221 -2.85 14.61 -6.46
C TYR A 221 -3.52 14.55 -5.08
N THR A 222 -4.28 13.50 -4.86
CA THR A 222 -4.75 13.12 -3.52
C THR A 222 -3.87 12.01 -2.96
N PHE A 223 -3.70 11.96 -1.66
CA PHE A 223 -3.15 10.82 -0.94
C PHE A 223 -3.94 10.69 0.35
N GLY A 224 -4.99 9.92 0.31
CA GLY A 224 -5.99 9.87 1.36
C GLY A 224 -6.62 8.51 1.59
N PRO A 225 -7.32 8.36 2.74
CA PRO A 225 -8.05 7.14 3.06
C PRO A 225 -9.27 6.98 2.16
N THR A 226 -9.51 5.74 1.75
CA THR A 226 -10.69 5.30 1.01
C THR A 226 -11.31 4.09 1.69
N PHE A 227 -12.60 3.89 1.48
CA PHE A 227 -13.38 2.91 2.23
C PHE A 227 -14.28 2.13 1.28
N ARG A 228 -14.30 0.79 1.43
CA ARG A 228 -15.19 -0.09 0.67
C ARG A 228 -15.82 -1.10 1.61
N ALA A 229 -17.16 -1.15 1.64
CA ALA A 229 -17.94 -2.03 2.52
C ALA A 229 -18.15 -3.44 1.94
N GLU A 230 -17.37 -3.80 0.91
CA GLU A 230 -17.44 -5.10 0.27
C GLU A 230 -17.21 -6.24 1.27
N ASN A 231 -18.10 -7.23 1.28
CA ASN A 231 -17.95 -8.41 2.12
C ASN A 231 -16.93 -9.41 1.50
N SER A 232 -15.71 -8.91 1.27
CA SER A 232 -14.62 -9.68 0.67
C SER A 232 -13.54 -9.98 1.71
N ASN A 233 -13.29 -11.27 1.97
CA ASN A 233 -12.32 -11.74 2.94
C ASN A 233 -11.10 -12.39 2.28
N THR A 234 -10.50 -11.71 1.30
CA THR A 234 -9.31 -12.18 0.61
C THR A 234 -8.02 -11.59 1.17
N THR A 235 -6.87 -12.05 0.70
CA THR A 235 -5.56 -11.52 1.06
C THR A 235 -5.25 -10.16 0.41
N ARG A 236 -6.14 -9.63 -0.43
CA ARG A 236 -5.95 -8.42 -1.25
C ARG A 236 -6.99 -7.32 -0.98
N HIS A 237 -7.95 -7.54 -0.07
CA HIS A 237 -9.01 -6.58 0.24
C HIS A 237 -8.95 -6.11 1.68
N LEU A 238 -9.17 -4.81 1.85
CA LEU A 238 -9.35 -4.10 3.12
C LEU A 238 -10.60 -3.23 2.99
N ALA A 239 -11.29 -3.01 4.10
CA ALA A 239 -12.40 -2.08 4.16
C ALA A 239 -11.96 -0.61 4.26
N GLU A 240 -10.74 -0.37 4.73
CA GLU A 240 -10.05 0.92 4.81
C GLU A 240 -8.65 0.77 4.26
N PHE A 241 -8.26 1.61 3.31
CA PHE A 241 -6.94 1.64 2.69
C PHE A 241 -6.63 3.04 2.17
N TRP A 242 -5.43 3.27 1.63
CA TRP A 242 -5.03 4.59 1.13
C TRP A 242 -4.85 4.56 -0.37
N MET A 243 -5.37 5.59 -1.04
CA MET A 243 -5.20 5.79 -2.49
C MET A 243 -4.32 6.99 -2.77
N ILE A 244 -3.53 6.87 -3.82
CA ILE A 244 -2.77 7.94 -4.46
C ILE A 244 -3.44 8.17 -5.79
N GLU A 245 -4.02 9.37 -5.99
CA GLU A 245 -4.85 9.66 -7.15
C GLU A 245 -4.45 11.01 -7.75
N PRO A 246 -3.46 11.03 -8.68
CA PRO A 246 -3.14 12.22 -9.45
C PRO A 246 -4.18 12.45 -10.54
N GLU A 247 -4.49 13.74 -10.78
CA GLU A 247 -5.34 14.21 -11.87
C GLU A 247 -4.63 15.38 -12.57
N MET A 248 -4.52 15.31 -13.89
CA MET A 248 -3.72 16.24 -14.70
C MET A 248 -4.53 16.79 -15.85
N ALA A 249 -4.64 18.11 -15.91
CA ALA A 249 -5.22 18.81 -17.06
C ALA A 249 -4.25 18.80 -18.25
N PHE A 250 -4.80 18.77 -19.45
CA PHE A 250 -4.09 18.73 -20.72
C PHE A 250 -3.30 17.45 -20.99
N TYR A 251 -3.48 16.40 -20.19
CA TYR A 251 -2.92 15.08 -20.40
C TYR A 251 -3.88 14.20 -21.18
N ASP A 252 -3.33 13.40 -22.08
CA ASP A 252 -4.04 12.30 -22.72
C ASP A 252 -3.71 10.94 -22.05
N LEU A 253 -4.11 9.82 -22.68
CA LEU A 253 -3.84 8.50 -22.14
C LEU A 253 -2.35 8.15 -22.16
N ASP A 254 -1.59 8.60 -23.17
CA ASP A 254 -0.16 8.31 -23.30
C ASP A 254 0.64 9.04 -22.22
N ASP A 255 0.35 10.33 -22.00
CA ASP A 255 0.94 11.12 -20.93
C ASP A 255 0.66 10.50 -19.55
N ASN A 256 -0.57 9.99 -19.35
CA ASN A 256 -0.97 9.35 -18.12
C ASN A 256 -0.21 8.04 -17.85
N MET A 257 0.02 7.23 -18.90
CA MET A 257 0.84 6.02 -18.84
C MET A 257 2.29 6.34 -18.48
N ASP A 258 2.87 7.38 -19.10
CA ASP A 258 4.24 7.82 -18.86
C ASP A 258 4.44 8.23 -17.39
N LEU A 259 3.54 9.07 -16.87
CA LEU A 259 3.61 9.51 -15.47
C LEU A 259 3.47 8.36 -14.47
N ALA A 260 2.56 7.43 -14.73
CA ALA A 260 2.33 6.29 -13.85
C ALA A 260 3.55 5.34 -13.83
N GLU A 261 4.16 5.05 -14.99
CA GLU A 261 5.39 4.27 -15.09
C GLU A 261 6.55 4.96 -14.35
N GLU A 262 6.72 6.27 -14.54
CA GLU A 262 7.76 7.05 -13.88
C GLU A 262 7.60 7.06 -12.36
N LEU A 263 6.37 7.28 -11.86
CA LEU A 263 6.07 7.22 -10.43
C LEU A 263 6.44 5.87 -9.84
N LEU A 264 5.98 4.77 -10.44
CA LEU A 264 6.23 3.42 -9.95
C LEU A 264 7.73 3.10 -9.88
N LYS A 265 8.47 3.41 -10.96
CA LYS A 265 9.94 3.25 -10.99
C LYS A 265 10.62 4.10 -9.91
N TYR A 266 10.20 5.35 -9.75
CA TYR A 266 10.77 6.26 -8.76
C TYR A 266 10.60 5.75 -7.32
N VAL A 267 9.38 5.37 -6.93
CA VAL A 267 9.09 4.96 -5.55
C VAL A 267 9.72 3.61 -5.20
N ILE A 268 9.79 2.66 -6.15
CA ILE A 268 10.47 1.38 -5.96
C ILE A 268 11.97 1.61 -5.76
N LYS A 269 12.60 2.40 -6.64
CA LYS A 269 14.02 2.76 -6.53
C LYS A 269 14.30 3.47 -5.20
N TYR A 270 13.45 4.43 -4.81
CA TYR A 270 13.59 5.15 -3.55
C TYR A 270 13.58 4.21 -2.34
N ALA A 271 12.69 3.22 -2.32
CA ALA A 271 12.62 2.24 -1.24
C ALA A 271 13.89 1.39 -1.15
N ILE A 272 14.43 0.92 -2.27
CA ILE A 272 15.68 0.12 -2.31
C ILE A 272 16.86 0.95 -1.78
N GLU A 273 16.98 2.20 -2.21
CA GLU A 273 18.10 3.08 -1.84
C GLU A 273 18.04 3.56 -0.38
N ASN A 274 16.85 3.80 0.17
CA ASN A 274 16.67 4.39 1.50
C ASN A 274 16.35 3.38 2.61
N CYS A 275 16.00 2.13 2.26
CA CYS A 275 15.71 1.06 3.20
C CYS A 275 16.48 -0.24 2.86
N PRO A 276 17.83 -0.17 2.61
CA PRO A 276 18.58 -1.35 2.15
C PRO A 276 18.56 -2.50 3.17
N ASP A 277 18.71 -2.21 4.46
CA ASP A 277 18.71 -3.22 5.52
C ASP A 277 17.33 -3.89 5.65
N GLU A 278 16.26 -3.10 5.55
CA GLU A 278 14.88 -3.57 5.63
C GLU A 278 14.52 -4.45 4.41
N ILE A 279 14.91 -4.04 3.21
CA ILE A 279 14.68 -4.80 1.97
C ILE A 279 15.48 -6.11 1.99
N GLU A 280 16.74 -6.09 2.42
CA GLU A 280 17.55 -7.30 2.53
C GLU A 280 16.98 -8.28 3.57
N PHE A 281 16.52 -7.76 4.72
CA PHE A 281 15.82 -8.58 5.72
C PHE A 281 14.56 -9.24 5.15
N LEU A 282 13.72 -8.47 4.46
CA LEU A 282 12.48 -8.96 3.86
C LEU A 282 12.74 -9.97 2.74
N LYS A 283 13.78 -9.75 1.92
CA LYS A 283 14.25 -10.72 0.90
C LYS A 283 14.62 -12.05 1.55
N ASN A 284 15.46 -12.02 2.59
CA ASN A 284 15.90 -13.23 3.27
C ASN A 284 14.74 -13.97 3.94
N ARG A 285 13.80 -13.23 4.54
CA ARG A 285 12.58 -13.80 5.11
C ARG A 285 11.75 -14.52 4.05
N LEU A 286 11.53 -13.89 2.90
CA LEU A 286 10.77 -14.47 1.78
C LEU A 286 11.46 -15.73 1.23
N LEU A 287 12.79 -15.71 1.07
CA LEU A 287 13.57 -16.88 0.65
C LEU A 287 13.40 -18.07 1.60
N GLU A 288 13.34 -17.85 2.91
CA GLU A 288 13.09 -18.91 3.88
C GLU A 288 11.67 -19.46 3.78
N GLU A 289 10.67 -18.61 3.54
CA GLU A 289 9.29 -19.03 3.33
C GLU A 289 9.14 -19.83 2.03
N GLU A 290 9.79 -19.40 0.94
CA GLU A 290 9.79 -20.11 -0.33
C GLU A 290 10.46 -21.50 -0.21
N LYS A 291 11.55 -21.63 0.57
CA LYS A 291 12.19 -22.92 0.84
C LYS A 291 11.26 -23.92 1.54
N ALA A 292 10.34 -23.43 2.36
CA ALA A 292 9.37 -24.26 3.07
C ALA A 292 8.23 -24.79 2.16
N LYS A 293 8.03 -24.20 0.98
CA LYS A 293 7.02 -24.64 0.00
C LYS A 293 7.51 -25.79 -0.85
N PRO A 294 6.58 -26.62 -1.38
CA PRO A 294 6.91 -27.57 -2.46
C PRO A 294 7.58 -26.87 -3.64
N GLN A 295 8.52 -27.52 -4.30
CA GLN A 295 9.31 -26.90 -5.38
C GLN A 295 8.44 -26.35 -6.53
N ALA A 296 7.34 -26.99 -6.85
CA ALA A 296 6.41 -26.55 -7.90
C ALA A 296 5.62 -25.27 -7.55
N GLU A 297 5.56 -24.90 -6.27
CA GLU A 297 4.83 -23.72 -5.76
C GLU A 297 5.74 -22.53 -5.45
N ARG A 298 7.07 -22.72 -5.59
CA ARG A 298 8.04 -21.66 -5.31
C ARG A 298 7.99 -20.56 -6.36
N SER A 299 8.17 -19.33 -5.92
CA SER A 299 8.35 -18.19 -6.83
C SER A 299 9.63 -18.36 -7.65
N GLU A 300 9.58 -18.07 -8.94
CA GLU A 300 10.75 -18.03 -9.82
C GLU A 300 11.69 -16.85 -9.50
N TYR A 301 11.17 -15.82 -8.85
CA TYR A 301 11.89 -14.57 -8.56
C TYR A 301 11.98 -14.34 -7.05
N ASP A 302 13.15 -13.99 -6.56
CA ASP A 302 13.30 -13.39 -5.23
C ASP A 302 12.78 -11.94 -5.23
N LEU A 303 12.75 -11.33 -4.05
CA LEU A 303 12.19 -9.98 -3.88
C LEU A 303 12.93 -8.94 -4.75
N LEU A 304 14.26 -8.89 -4.69
CA LEU A 304 15.04 -7.91 -5.45
C LEU A 304 14.93 -8.12 -6.95
N THR A 305 14.99 -9.37 -7.42
CA THR A 305 14.76 -9.70 -8.83
C THR A 305 13.39 -9.20 -9.30
N LYS A 306 12.36 -9.34 -8.46
CA LYS A 306 11.00 -8.87 -8.76
C LYS A 306 10.91 -7.34 -8.83
N LEU A 307 11.61 -6.62 -7.95
CA LEU A 307 11.68 -5.17 -7.98
C LEU A 307 12.46 -4.67 -9.20
N HIS A 308 13.61 -5.27 -9.49
CA HIS A 308 14.42 -4.96 -10.67
C HIS A 308 13.71 -5.29 -11.99
N PHE A 309 12.88 -6.32 -12.01
CA PHE A 309 12.01 -6.61 -13.16
C PHE A 309 11.16 -5.40 -13.57
N CYS A 310 10.70 -4.60 -12.60
CA CYS A 310 9.95 -3.38 -12.87
C CYS A 310 10.83 -2.16 -13.16
N LEU A 311 12.05 -2.10 -12.58
CA LEU A 311 12.96 -0.97 -12.76
C LEU A 311 13.71 -1.01 -14.10
N ASP A 312 14.11 -2.21 -14.52
CA ASP A 312 15.06 -2.39 -15.63
C ASP A 312 14.36 -2.57 -16.99
N ASN A 313 13.02 -2.61 -17.01
CA ASN A 313 12.23 -2.74 -18.23
C ASN A 313 11.31 -1.55 -18.43
N ASP A 314 11.15 -1.15 -19.70
CA ASP A 314 10.03 -0.31 -20.09
C ASP A 314 8.74 -1.13 -20.04
N PHE A 315 7.64 -0.52 -19.65
CA PHE A 315 6.38 -1.23 -19.53
C PHE A 315 5.77 -1.45 -20.92
N GLU A 316 5.34 -2.68 -21.21
CA GLU A 316 4.69 -2.99 -22.48
C GLU A 316 3.32 -2.37 -22.56
N ARG A 317 3.06 -1.61 -23.61
CA ARG A 317 1.75 -1.01 -23.88
C ARG A 317 0.96 -1.91 -24.81
N LEU A 318 -0.16 -2.40 -24.33
CA LEU A 318 -0.97 -3.40 -25.00
C LEU A 318 -2.45 -2.99 -24.92
N THR A 319 -3.16 -3.06 -26.03
CA THR A 319 -4.61 -2.89 -26.00
C THR A 319 -5.30 -4.16 -25.50
N TYR A 320 -6.48 -3.99 -24.89
CA TYR A 320 -7.32 -5.12 -24.51
C TYR A 320 -7.61 -6.07 -25.67
N THR A 321 -7.84 -5.51 -26.87
CA THR A 321 -8.10 -6.31 -28.07
C THR A 321 -6.91 -7.21 -28.45
N GLU A 322 -5.68 -6.67 -28.39
CA GLU A 322 -4.46 -7.45 -28.63
C GLU A 322 -4.25 -8.50 -27.53
N ALA A 323 -4.50 -8.12 -26.27
CA ALA A 323 -4.40 -9.06 -25.13
C ALA A 323 -5.33 -10.26 -25.31
N ILE A 324 -6.60 -10.04 -25.67
CA ILE A 324 -7.56 -11.10 -25.97
C ILE A 324 -7.04 -12.03 -27.07
N GLN A 325 -6.45 -11.49 -28.13
CA GLN A 325 -5.89 -12.31 -29.23
C GLN A 325 -4.70 -13.16 -28.76
N ILE A 326 -3.79 -12.57 -27.97
CA ILE A 326 -2.66 -13.28 -27.39
C ILE A 326 -3.14 -14.40 -26.48
N LEU A 327 -4.08 -14.10 -25.55
CA LEU A 327 -4.61 -15.06 -24.59
C LEU A 327 -5.37 -16.18 -25.29
N LYS A 328 -6.23 -15.87 -26.26
CA LYS A 328 -7.00 -16.85 -27.03
C LYS A 328 -6.09 -17.83 -27.76
N ASN A 329 -4.97 -17.36 -28.31
CA ASN A 329 -4.00 -18.17 -29.05
C ASN A 329 -2.94 -18.81 -28.16
N SER A 330 -2.95 -18.55 -26.87
CA SER A 330 -1.96 -19.06 -25.93
C SER A 330 -2.08 -20.58 -25.71
N LYS A 331 -0.95 -21.25 -25.45
CA LYS A 331 -0.95 -22.69 -25.12
C LYS A 331 -1.82 -23.02 -23.91
N PRO A 332 -1.82 -22.24 -22.80
CA PRO A 332 -2.70 -22.50 -21.67
C PRO A 332 -4.19 -22.46 -22.04
N ASN A 333 -4.62 -21.50 -22.87
CA ASN A 333 -6.01 -21.40 -23.29
C ASN A 333 -6.41 -22.58 -24.20
N GLN A 334 -5.60 -22.88 -25.22
CA GLN A 334 -5.85 -23.97 -26.16
C GLN A 334 -5.87 -25.35 -25.48
N LYS A 335 -5.03 -25.56 -24.46
CA LYS A 335 -4.98 -26.79 -23.66
C LYS A 335 -5.95 -26.82 -22.50
N LYS A 336 -6.83 -25.84 -22.37
CA LYS A 336 -7.81 -25.69 -21.27
C LYS A 336 -7.16 -25.73 -19.87
N GLN A 337 -6.01 -25.08 -19.73
CA GLN A 337 -5.26 -24.99 -18.47
C GLN A 337 -5.68 -23.74 -17.67
N PHE A 338 -6.21 -22.70 -18.31
CA PHE A 338 -6.85 -21.60 -17.60
C PHE A 338 -8.16 -22.08 -16.99
N LYS A 339 -8.43 -21.61 -15.80
CA LYS A 339 -9.73 -21.86 -15.12
C LYS A 339 -10.87 -21.16 -15.86
N TYR A 340 -10.60 -19.96 -16.39
CA TYR A 340 -11.53 -19.16 -17.18
C TYR A 340 -10.97 -19.05 -18.60
N LEU A 341 -11.66 -19.66 -19.56
CA LEU A 341 -11.21 -19.66 -20.95
C LEU A 341 -11.55 -18.34 -21.63
N ILE A 342 -10.65 -17.88 -22.50
CA ILE A 342 -10.88 -16.73 -23.37
C ILE A 342 -11.40 -17.24 -24.72
N ASP A 343 -12.69 -17.13 -24.92
CA ASP A 343 -13.36 -17.61 -26.15
C ASP A 343 -13.68 -16.46 -27.12
N GLU A 344 -14.07 -15.29 -26.58
CA GLU A 344 -14.54 -14.15 -27.39
C GLU A 344 -14.02 -12.82 -26.85
N TRP A 345 -14.16 -11.77 -27.65
CA TRP A 345 -13.90 -10.39 -27.25
C TRP A 345 -14.99 -9.93 -26.25
N GLY A 346 -14.59 -9.15 -25.25
CA GLY A 346 -15.49 -8.75 -24.15
C GLY A 346 -15.35 -9.64 -22.90
N ALA A 347 -14.59 -10.74 -22.96
CA ALA A 347 -14.33 -11.59 -21.81
C ALA A 347 -13.62 -10.81 -20.69
N ASP A 348 -14.09 -11.00 -19.45
CA ASP A 348 -13.45 -10.42 -18.27
C ASP A 348 -12.10 -11.08 -17.97
N LEU A 349 -11.04 -10.28 -17.90
CA LEU A 349 -9.70 -10.78 -17.61
C LEU A 349 -9.55 -11.09 -16.12
N GLN A 350 -9.12 -12.31 -15.84
CA GLN A 350 -8.87 -12.76 -14.48
C GLN A 350 -7.36 -12.72 -14.16
N SER A 351 -7.01 -12.75 -12.89
CA SER A 351 -5.61 -12.71 -12.43
C SER A 351 -4.68 -13.73 -13.11
N GLU A 352 -5.19 -14.88 -13.55
CA GLU A 352 -4.39 -15.88 -14.28
C GLU A 352 -3.99 -15.39 -15.68
N HIS A 353 -4.86 -14.61 -16.35
CA HIS A 353 -4.61 -14.01 -17.66
C HIS A 353 -3.59 -12.88 -17.54
N GLU A 354 -3.76 -11.99 -16.56
CA GLU A 354 -2.84 -10.90 -16.27
C GLU A 354 -1.42 -11.42 -15.98
N ARG A 355 -1.33 -12.43 -15.11
CA ARG A 355 -0.05 -13.06 -14.78
C ARG A 355 0.59 -13.74 -16.00
N TYR A 356 -0.18 -14.37 -16.86
CA TYR A 356 0.34 -14.96 -18.09
C TYR A 356 0.96 -13.88 -18.99
N LEU A 357 0.28 -12.76 -19.20
CA LEU A 357 0.80 -11.65 -20.01
C LEU A 357 2.11 -11.11 -19.45
N VAL A 358 2.15 -10.82 -18.15
CA VAL A 358 3.31 -10.21 -17.48
C VAL A 358 4.48 -11.20 -17.33
N GLU A 359 4.22 -12.40 -16.78
CA GLU A 359 5.29 -13.31 -16.33
C GLU A 359 5.76 -14.29 -17.38
N LYS A 360 4.90 -14.66 -18.34
CA LYS A 360 5.19 -15.71 -19.32
C LYS A 360 5.33 -15.19 -20.74
N HIS A 361 4.45 -14.27 -21.17
CA HIS A 361 4.43 -13.77 -22.54
C HIS A 361 5.46 -12.65 -22.75
N PHE A 362 5.27 -11.51 -22.10
CA PHE A 362 6.14 -10.33 -22.28
C PHE A 362 7.37 -10.36 -21.37
N LYS A 363 7.27 -10.95 -20.19
CA LYS A 363 8.33 -10.98 -19.16
C LYS A 363 8.77 -9.56 -18.75
N LYS A 364 7.82 -8.65 -18.65
CA LYS A 364 7.96 -7.28 -18.17
C LYS A 364 6.60 -6.75 -17.70
N PRO A 365 6.52 -5.64 -16.95
CA PRO A 365 5.25 -5.04 -16.63
C PRO A 365 4.46 -4.69 -17.87
N VAL A 366 3.13 -4.74 -17.78
CA VAL A 366 2.22 -4.48 -18.92
C VAL A 366 1.27 -3.37 -18.54
N ILE A 367 1.08 -2.39 -19.42
CA ILE A 367 -0.01 -1.41 -19.35
C ILE A 367 -1.07 -1.84 -20.36
N LEU A 368 -2.21 -2.27 -19.86
CA LEU A 368 -3.33 -2.74 -20.66
C LEU A 368 -4.33 -1.61 -20.85
N THR A 369 -4.69 -1.31 -22.09
CA THR A 369 -5.49 -0.13 -22.45
C THR A 369 -6.71 -0.46 -23.29
N ASN A 370 -7.58 0.53 -23.47
CA ASN A 370 -8.73 0.47 -24.40
C ASN A 370 -9.67 -0.71 -24.11
N TYR A 371 -10.14 -0.77 -22.88
CA TYR A 371 -11.08 -1.78 -22.41
C TYR A 371 -12.49 -1.61 -23.01
N PRO A 372 -13.28 -2.69 -23.08
CA PRO A 372 -14.69 -2.59 -23.45
C PRO A 372 -15.45 -1.58 -22.58
N THR A 373 -16.28 -0.76 -23.20
CA THR A 373 -17.05 0.30 -22.51
C THR A 373 -17.95 -0.26 -21.39
N ASP A 374 -18.53 -1.45 -21.60
CA ASP A 374 -19.55 -2.00 -20.72
C ASP A 374 -19.03 -2.41 -19.33
N ILE A 375 -17.71 -2.62 -19.20
CA ILE A 375 -17.07 -3.05 -17.95
C ILE A 375 -16.29 -1.93 -17.24
N LYS A 376 -16.40 -0.67 -17.72
CA LYS A 376 -15.64 0.46 -17.16
C LYS A 376 -16.58 1.61 -16.76
N ALA A 377 -16.09 2.46 -15.85
CA ALA A 377 -16.84 3.55 -15.25
C ALA A 377 -17.30 4.63 -16.27
N PHE A 378 -18.30 5.41 -15.88
CA PHE A 378 -18.98 6.39 -16.73
C PHE A 378 -18.09 7.56 -17.17
N TYR A 379 -17.11 7.94 -16.37
CA TYR A 379 -16.26 9.12 -16.57
C TYR A 379 -15.10 8.90 -17.56
N MET A 380 -14.90 7.67 -18.04
CA MET A 380 -13.79 7.35 -18.93
C MET A 380 -14.09 7.78 -20.37
N ARG A 381 -13.11 8.40 -21.03
CA ARG A 381 -13.23 8.87 -22.41
C ARG A 381 -13.54 7.72 -23.37
N GLN A 382 -14.62 7.84 -24.12
CA GLN A 382 -15.04 6.87 -25.12
C GLN A 382 -14.24 7.03 -26.42
N ASN A 383 -13.73 5.93 -26.95
CA ASN A 383 -13.18 5.86 -28.30
C ASN A 383 -14.30 5.80 -29.35
N GLU A 384 -13.97 6.16 -30.60
CA GLU A 384 -14.86 5.81 -31.70
C GLU A 384 -14.90 4.29 -31.88
N PRO A 385 -16.07 3.71 -32.23
CA PRO A 385 -16.18 2.28 -32.48
C PRO A 385 -15.20 1.83 -33.58
N ASP A 386 -14.61 0.66 -33.39
CA ASP A 386 -13.72 0.10 -34.41
C ASP A 386 -14.50 -0.44 -35.62
N GLU A 387 -13.78 -1.00 -36.59
CA GLU A 387 -14.36 -1.55 -37.85
C GLU A 387 -15.39 -2.68 -37.59
N GLN A 388 -15.32 -3.36 -36.43
CA GLN A 388 -16.26 -4.38 -36.01
C GLN A 388 -17.42 -3.83 -35.14
N GLY A 389 -17.48 -2.49 -34.95
CA GLY A 389 -18.47 -1.82 -34.12
C GLY A 389 -18.25 -1.99 -32.59
N ARG A 390 -17.06 -2.45 -32.17
CA ARG A 390 -16.74 -2.63 -30.75
C ARG A 390 -16.46 -1.29 -30.09
N LYS A 391 -17.09 -1.05 -28.96
CA LYS A 391 -16.94 0.19 -28.19
C LYS A 391 -15.92 0.00 -27.08
N THR A 392 -14.95 0.89 -26.98
CA THR A 392 -13.93 0.89 -25.93
C THR A 392 -13.79 2.27 -25.30
N VAL A 393 -13.15 2.30 -24.12
CA VAL A 393 -12.81 3.53 -23.41
C VAL A 393 -11.30 3.63 -23.23
N ARG A 394 -10.78 4.86 -23.08
CA ARG A 394 -9.36 5.15 -22.83
C ARG A 394 -8.98 4.87 -21.38
N ALA A 395 -9.25 3.65 -20.93
CA ALA A 395 -8.79 3.13 -19.66
C ALA A 395 -7.37 2.61 -19.76
N MET A 396 -6.67 2.57 -18.65
CA MET A 396 -5.39 1.86 -18.48
C MET A 396 -5.35 1.12 -17.14
N ASP A 397 -4.81 -0.09 -17.16
CA ASP A 397 -4.48 -0.85 -15.94
C ASP A 397 -3.01 -1.28 -16.05
N ILE A 398 -2.19 -1.01 -15.01
CA ILE A 398 -0.80 -1.44 -14.96
C ILE A 398 -0.72 -2.75 -14.19
N LEU A 399 -0.16 -3.76 -14.84
CA LEU A 399 -0.05 -5.13 -14.34
C LEU A 399 1.38 -5.44 -13.92
N PHE A 400 1.55 -5.87 -12.68
CA PHE A 400 2.84 -6.27 -12.11
C PHE A 400 2.91 -7.77 -11.81
N PRO A 401 4.14 -8.36 -11.77
CA PRO A 401 4.32 -9.79 -11.49
C PRO A 401 3.86 -10.14 -10.07
N GLY A 402 3.11 -11.23 -9.93
CA GLY A 402 2.63 -11.77 -8.65
C GLY A 402 1.45 -11.02 -8.02
N ILE A 403 1.22 -9.75 -8.39
CA ILE A 403 0.16 -8.94 -7.79
C ILE A 403 -1.01 -8.65 -8.75
N GLY A 404 -0.76 -8.65 -10.09
CA GLY A 404 -1.74 -8.25 -11.08
C GLY A 404 -1.85 -6.73 -11.17
N GLU A 405 -3.06 -6.19 -11.29
CA GLU A 405 -3.32 -4.76 -11.34
C GLU A 405 -2.80 -4.03 -10.08
N ILE A 406 -1.93 -3.04 -10.29
CA ILE A 406 -1.40 -2.16 -9.25
C ILE A 406 -1.88 -0.72 -9.42
N VAL A 407 -2.13 -0.28 -10.63
CA VAL A 407 -2.67 1.04 -11.00
C VAL A 407 -3.83 0.84 -11.95
N GLY A 408 -4.93 1.53 -11.69
CA GLY A 408 -6.04 1.70 -12.63
C GLY A 408 -6.22 3.19 -12.95
N GLY A 409 -6.44 3.54 -14.21
CA GLY A 409 -6.60 4.93 -14.62
C GLY A 409 -7.30 5.10 -15.95
N SER A 410 -7.46 6.34 -16.38
CA SER A 410 -8.01 6.66 -17.70
C SER A 410 -7.75 8.10 -18.11
N GLN A 411 -7.86 8.36 -19.39
CA GLN A 411 -8.25 9.70 -19.83
C GLN A 411 -9.73 9.91 -19.49
N ARG A 412 -10.08 11.10 -19.00
CA ARG A 412 -11.43 11.44 -18.55
C ARG A 412 -12.27 11.93 -19.73
N GLU A 413 -13.59 11.71 -19.68
CA GLU A 413 -14.50 12.21 -20.72
C GLU A 413 -14.74 13.71 -20.53
N GLU A 414 -14.15 14.51 -21.40
CA GLU A 414 -14.26 15.97 -21.40
C GLU A 414 -15.43 16.48 -22.24
N ARG A 415 -16.03 15.63 -23.09
CA ARG A 415 -17.17 15.98 -23.95
C ARG A 415 -18.47 15.85 -23.17
N LEU A 416 -19.10 16.98 -22.82
CA LEU A 416 -20.30 17.04 -21.98
C LEU A 416 -21.39 16.08 -22.47
N GLU A 417 -21.74 16.15 -23.76
CA GLU A 417 -22.84 15.34 -24.33
C GLU A 417 -22.56 13.82 -24.23
N LYS A 418 -21.30 13.41 -24.40
CA LYS A 418 -20.90 12.00 -24.27
C LYS A 418 -20.96 11.54 -22.82
N LEU A 419 -20.51 12.41 -21.90
CA LEU A 419 -20.57 12.13 -20.45
C LEU A 419 -22.01 12.00 -19.97
N GLU A 420 -22.89 12.96 -20.31
CA GLU A 420 -24.32 12.93 -19.97
C GLU A 420 -25.03 11.69 -20.56
N GLN A 421 -24.71 11.36 -21.82
CA GLN A 421 -25.23 10.14 -22.46
C GLN A 421 -24.83 8.90 -21.66
N ARG A 422 -23.55 8.77 -21.29
CA ARG A 422 -23.07 7.59 -20.57
C ARG A 422 -23.64 7.51 -19.15
N MET A 423 -23.78 8.62 -18.45
CA MET A 423 -24.44 8.66 -17.13
C MET A 423 -25.89 8.18 -17.24
N ASN A 424 -26.63 8.60 -18.27
CA ASN A 424 -28.00 8.13 -18.49
C ASN A 424 -28.06 6.62 -18.83
N GLU A 425 -27.12 6.09 -19.62
CA GLU A 425 -27.02 4.66 -19.93
C GLU A 425 -26.77 3.79 -18.66
N MET A 426 -26.13 4.38 -17.64
CA MET A 426 -25.82 3.73 -16.37
C MET A 426 -26.76 4.10 -15.22
N ASP A 427 -27.89 4.74 -15.53
CA ASP A 427 -28.89 5.19 -14.55
C ASP A 427 -28.32 6.12 -13.44
N ILE A 428 -27.26 6.91 -13.75
CA ILE A 428 -26.68 7.86 -12.82
C ILE A 428 -27.41 9.20 -12.91
N PRO A 429 -28.00 9.71 -11.80
CA PRO A 429 -28.77 10.94 -11.81
C PRO A 429 -27.91 12.18 -12.10
N THR A 430 -28.00 12.73 -13.30
CA THR A 430 -27.19 13.90 -13.72
C THR A 430 -27.42 15.14 -12.86
N HIS A 431 -28.62 15.29 -12.27
CA HIS A 431 -28.94 16.45 -11.39
C HIS A 431 -28.17 16.41 -10.06
N GLU A 432 -27.82 15.23 -9.55
CA GLU A 432 -27.00 15.07 -8.34
C GLU A 432 -25.50 15.33 -8.61
N MET A 433 -25.09 15.21 -9.87
CA MET A 433 -23.73 15.40 -10.34
C MET A 433 -23.55 16.71 -11.14
N SER A 434 -24.47 17.67 -11.01
CA SER A 434 -24.41 18.94 -11.75
C SER A 434 -23.09 19.70 -11.55
N TRP A 435 -22.56 19.69 -10.35
CA TRP A 435 -21.27 20.28 -9.99
C TRP A 435 -20.08 19.64 -10.75
N TYR A 436 -20.13 18.35 -11.04
CA TYR A 436 -19.12 17.64 -11.84
C TYR A 436 -19.27 17.95 -13.34
N LEU A 437 -20.52 18.02 -13.83
CA LEU A 437 -20.82 18.38 -15.22
C LEU A 437 -20.47 19.84 -15.53
N ASP A 438 -20.49 20.74 -14.55
CA ASP A 438 -20.13 22.16 -14.74
C ASP A 438 -18.68 22.34 -15.20
N THR A 439 -17.77 21.44 -14.81
CA THR A 439 -16.38 21.47 -15.30
C THR A 439 -16.28 21.17 -16.80
N ARG A 440 -17.29 20.51 -17.38
CA ARG A 440 -17.39 20.27 -18.81
C ARG A 440 -18.13 21.40 -19.53
N ARG A 441 -18.97 22.17 -18.82
CA ARG A 441 -19.67 23.34 -19.37
C ARG A 441 -18.81 24.58 -19.39
N PHE A 442 -17.91 24.74 -18.43
CA PHE A 442 -17.17 25.97 -18.18
C PHE A 442 -15.66 25.78 -18.36
N GLY A 443 -15.20 25.76 -19.61
CA GLY A 443 -13.79 25.73 -19.94
C GLY A 443 -13.13 24.35 -19.76
N THR A 444 -13.78 23.31 -20.24
CA THR A 444 -13.25 21.95 -20.23
C THR A 444 -11.92 21.82 -20.97
N ALA A 445 -11.12 20.86 -20.58
CA ALA A 445 -9.89 20.47 -21.27
C ALA A 445 -9.75 18.95 -21.27
N PRO A 446 -9.01 18.33 -22.20
CA PRO A 446 -8.54 16.96 -22.03
C PRO A 446 -7.83 16.84 -20.68
N HIS A 447 -8.14 15.80 -19.94
CA HIS A 447 -7.48 15.52 -18.65
C HIS A 447 -7.47 14.03 -18.39
N ALA A 448 -6.54 13.58 -17.57
CA ALA A 448 -6.33 12.19 -17.28
C ALA A 448 -5.87 12.01 -15.82
N GLY A 449 -6.03 10.81 -15.31
CA GLY A 449 -5.58 10.48 -13.98
C GLY A 449 -5.60 8.98 -13.71
N PHE A 450 -5.06 8.59 -12.57
CA PHE A 450 -5.02 7.20 -12.17
C PHE A 450 -5.10 7.03 -10.65
N GLY A 451 -5.49 5.85 -10.21
CA GLY A 451 -5.47 5.45 -8.81
C GLY A 451 -4.42 4.37 -8.55
N LEU A 452 -3.56 4.59 -7.58
CA LEU A 452 -2.59 3.63 -7.07
C LEU A 452 -2.95 3.27 -5.63
N GLY A 453 -3.32 2.02 -5.39
CA GLY A 453 -3.54 1.51 -4.04
C GLY A 453 -2.23 1.44 -3.27
N PHE A 454 -2.10 2.26 -2.22
CA PHE A 454 -0.83 2.35 -1.48
C PHE A 454 -0.47 1.04 -0.80
N GLU A 455 -1.43 0.33 -0.22
CA GLU A 455 -1.19 -0.97 0.39
C GLU A 455 -0.75 -2.03 -0.62
N ARG A 456 -1.26 -1.99 -1.86
CA ARG A 456 -0.79 -2.88 -2.94
C ARG A 456 0.66 -2.59 -3.32
N LEU A 457 1.04 -1.32 -3.36
CA LEU A 457 2.44 -0.91 -3.58
C LEU A 457 3.35 -1.42 -2.45
N VAL A 458 2.96 -1.21 -1.19
CA VAL A 458 3.73 -1.69 -0.04
C VAL A 458 3.82 -3.23 -0.05
N LEU A 459 2.72 -3.92 -0.37
CA LEU A 459 2.69 -5.38 -0.50
C LEU A 459 3.70 -5.87 -1.53
N PHE A 460 3.74 -5.23 -2.70
CA PHE A 460 4.67 -5.56 -3.77
C PHE A 460 6.13 -5.34 -3.36
N VAL A 461 6.45 -4.16 -2.81
CA VAL A 461 7.82 -3.77 -2.46
C VAL A 461 8.37 -4.56 -1.27
N THR A 462 7.52 -4.95 -0.33
CA THR A 462 7.93 -5.72 0.85
C THR A 462 7.92 -7.24 0.64
N GLY A 463 7.30 -7.72 -0.43
CA GLY A 463 7.11 -9.15 -0.66
C GLY A 463 6.14 -9.82 0.32
N MET A 464 5.37 -9.05 1.08
CA MET A 464 4.32 -9.61 1.94
C MET A 464 3.19 -10.19 1.10
N THR A 465 2.53 -11.22 1.62
CA THR A 465 1.51 -11.99 0.87
C THR A 465 0.09 -11.67 1.27
N ASN A 466 -0.10 -10.92 2.34
CA ASN A 466 -1.42 -10.53 2.84
C ASN A 466 -1.45 -9.02 3.12
N ILE A 467 -2.38 -8.32 2.52
CA ILE A 467 -2.52 -6.87 2.62
C ILE A 467 -2.74 -6.37 4.07
N ARG A 468 -3.27 -7.24 4.96
CA ARG A 468 -3.43 -6.95 6.40
C ARG A 468 -2.09 -6.75 7.12
N ASP A 469 -1.00 -7.18 6.51
CA ASP A 469 0.34 -7.10 7.09
C ASP A 469 1.11 -5.85 6.65
N VAL A 470 0.53 -5.01 5.79
CA VAL A 470 1.17 -3.80 5.28
C VAL A 470 0.45 -2.51 5.70
N ILE A 471 -0.63 -2.62 6.45
CA ILE A 471 -1.32 -1.50 7.10
C ILE A 471 -1.23 -1.67 8.63
N PRO A 472 -1.09 -0.58 9.42
CA PRO A 472 -0.89 -0.66 10.87
C PRO A 472 -1.97 -1.46 11.59
N PHE A 473 -3.24 -1.12 11.37
CA PHE A 473 -4.42 -1.74 11.98
C PHE A 473 -5.45 -2.03 10.88
N PRO A 474 -5.50 -3.27 10.37
CA PRO A 474 -6.37 -3.61 9.24
C PRO A 474 -7.84 -3.56 9.62
N ARG A 475 -8.66 -3.01 8.71
CA ARG A 475 -10.12 -3.06 8.78
C ARG A 475 -10.63 -4.05 7.73
N THR A 476 -11.33 -5.08 8.19
CA THR A 476 -11.87 -6.14 7.33
C THR A 476 -13.23 -6.58 7.84
N PRO A 477 -14.04 -7.33 7.07
CA PRO A 477 -15.29 -7.88 7.59
C PRO A 477 -15.09 -8.56 8.95
N LYS A 478 -15.92 -8.21 9.93
CA LYS A 478 -15.92 -8.71 11.31
C LYS A 478 -14.65 -8.39 12.12
N ASN A 479 -13.83 -7.44 11.69
CA ASN A 479 -12.63 -7.03 12.42
C ASN A 479 -12.42 -5.50 12.34
N ALA A 480 -12.55 -4.85 13.49
CA ALA A 480 -12.24 -3.44 13.70
C ALA A 480 -11.48 -3.23 15.03
N GLU A 481 -10.76 -4.26 15.49
CA GLU A 481 -9.98 -4.22 16.74
C GLU A 481 -8.81 -3.25 16.66
N PHE A 482 -8.54 -2.56 17.77
CA PHE A 482 -7.55 -1.45 17.94
C PHE A 482 -7.99 -0.13 17.28
#